data_37288b57e3be5e70436067994efc4c54
#
_entry.id   37288b57e3be5e70436067994efc4c54
#
_cell.length_a   1.000
_cell.length_b   1.000
_cell.length_c   1.000
_cell.angle_alpha   90.00
_cell.angle_beta   90.00
_cell.angle_gamma   90.00
#
_symmetry.space_group_name_H-M   'P 1'
#
loop_
_entity.id
_entity.type
_entity.pdbx_description
1 polymer ?
#
loop_
_entity_poly.entity_id
_entity_poly.type
_entity_poly.pdbx_seq_one_letter_code
_entity_poly.pdbx_strand_id
1 'polypeptide(L)'
;MAIRKQSIGIDISKLTFTACLCQQAEDGKLTFSKVLDFSNDNKGFNQLLRWTKGLIVSGCELVFLMEATGVYYENLAHHLHKIRKKVHVVLPNTSKHYFSSLNVKTKTDAVDARILSQFGVERVHKLWSPPPGALLQLRNLTRYYVQLQEQKTALGNIKHSKDCSYDIQIFITKSNKKLISEIDKEIEKCLKEIKKTILEDKVLKERIRKVLTIKGVGLITAATIIAETMGFDQFHS
;
A
#
# COMPACT_ATOMS: atom_id res chain seq x y z
N MET A 1 -11.69 -34.89 9.24
CA MET A 1 -12.65 -33.78 9.33
C MET A 1 -12.61 -33.01 8.03
N ALA A 2 -13.76 -32.66 7.47
CA ALA A 2 -13.79 -31.85 6.25
C ALA A 2 -13.37 -30.41 6.56
N ILE A 3 -12.55 -29.81 5.70
CA ILE A 3 -12.09 -28.43 5.82
C ILE A 3 -13.08 -27.54 5.06
N ARG A 4 -13.66 -26.57 5.76
CA ARG A 4 -14.64 -25.62 5.24
C ARG A 4 -13.98 -24.39 4.59
N LYS A 5 -12.90 -23.88 5.21
CA LYS A 5 -12.18 -22.68 4.74
C LYS A 5 -10.68 -22.85 4.96
N GLN A 6 -9.89 -22.23 4.10
CA GLN A 6 -8.45 -22.18 4.29
C GLN A 6 -7.89 -20.83 3.82
N SER A 7 -6.95 -20.29 4.58
CA SER A 7 -6.34 -18.98 4.33
C SER A 7 -4.85 -19.00 4.63
N ILE A 8 -4.07 -18.36 3.79
CA ILE A 8 -2.67 -18.04 4.04
C ILE A 8 -2.59 -16.59 4.48
N GLY A 9 -2.20 -16.38 5.75
CA GLY A 9 -1.85 -15.07 6.28
C GLY A 9 -0.40 -14.76 5.99
N ILE A 10 -0.15 -13.53 5.56
CA ILE A 10 1.17 -13.07 5.12
C ILE A 10 1.48 -11.76 5.82
N ASP A 11 2.53 -11.77 6.64
CA ASP A 11 3.17 -10.56 7.14
C ASP A 11 4.35 -10.22 6.25
N ILE A 12 4.38 -9.00 5.71
CA ILE A 12 5.28 -8.64 4.61
C ILE A 12 6.16 -7.44 4.96
N SER A 13 7.45 -7.58 4.66
CA SER A 13 8.47 -6.55 4.79
C SER A 13 9.16 -6.26 3.46
N LYS A 14 10.13 -5.37 3.47
CA LYS A 14 10.87 -4.96 2.26
C LYS A 14 11.56 -6.11 1.55
N LEU A 15 12.24 -6.98 2.29
CA LEU A 15 13.10 -8.03 1.72
C LEU A 15 12.50 -9.43 1.85
N THR A 16 11.64 -9.64 2.83
CA THR A 16 11.08 -10.95 3.17
C THR A 16 9.60 -10.85 3.51
N PHE A 17 8.93 -11.98 3.52
CA PHE A 17 7.61 -12.11 4.10
C PHE A 17 7.48 -13.46 4.82
N THR A 18 6.69 -13.46 5.87
CA THR A 18 6.39 -14.62 6.70
C THR A 18 4.98 -15.10 6.40
N ALA A 19 4.78 -16.40 6.21
CA ALA A 19 3.48 -16.97 5.87
C ALA A 19 3.09 -18.14 6.77
N CYS A 20 1.78 -18.21 7.07
CA CYS A 20 1.14 -19.30 7.79
C CYS A 20 -0.16 -19.71 7.11
N LEU A 21 -0.43 -21.01 7.00
CA LEU A 21 -1.74 -21.52 6.59
C LEU A 21 -2.60 -21.78 7.82
N CYS A 22 -3.83 -21.26 7.80
CA CYS A 22 -4.90 -21.64 8.73
C CYS A 22 -5.98 -22.40 7.96
N GLN A 23 -6.43 -23.51 8.52
CA GLN A 23 -7.57 -24.29 8.03
C GLN A 23 -8.64 -24.35 9.11
N GLN A 24 -9.88 -24.12 8.73
CA GLN A 24 -11.05 -24.22 9.60
C GLN A 24 -11.88 -25.44 9.20
N ALA A 25 -12.06 -26.37 10.12
CA ALA A 25 -12.92 -27.53 9.95
C ALA A 25 -14.41 -27.15 10.09
N GLU A 26 -15.30 -28.06 9.72
CA GLU A 26 -16.77 -27.86 9.83
C GLU A 26 -17.24 -27.62 11.26
N ASP A 27 -16.58 -28.22 12.25
CA ASP A 27 -16.81 -28.03 13.68
C ASP A 27 -16.26 -26.69 14.23
N GLY A 28 -15.67 -25.85 13.37
CA GLY A 28 -15.07 -24.57 13.72
C GLY A 28 -13.64 -24.65 14.24
N LYS A 29 -13.07 -25.84 14.43
CA LYS A 29 -11.70 -26.04 14.92
C LYS A 29 -10.68 -25.49 13.92
N LEU A 30 -9.71 -24.74 14.43
CA LEU A 30 -8.62 -24.17 13.64
C LEU A 30 -7.36 -25.03 13.75
N THR A 31 -6.73 -25.26 12.63
CA THR A 31 -5.40 -25.87 12.54
C THR A 31 -4.45 -24.98 11.76
N PHE A 32 -3.19 -24.95 12.16
CA PHE A 32 -2.19 -24.08 11.58
C PHE A 32 -0.99 -24.90 11.08
N SER A 33 -0.44 -24.47 9.96
CA SER A 33 0.84 -25.01 9.49
C SER A 33 2.02 -24.48 10.31
N LYS A 34 3.21 -25.00 10.01
CA LYS A 34 4.45 -24.30 10.37
C LYS A 34 4.48 -22.94 9.67
N VAL A 35 5.02 -21.94 10.36
CA VAL A 35 5.29 -20.62 9.80
C VAL A 35 6.60 -20.70 9.03
N LEU A 36 6.65 -20.11 7.84
CA LEU A 36 7.85 -20.09 7.01
C LEU A 36 8.10 -18.68 6.47
N ASP A 37 9.39 -18.38 6.29
CA ASP A 37 9.86 -17.14 5.69
C ASP A 37 10.23 -17.34 4.23
N PHE A 38 9.96 -16.32 3.41
CA PHE A 38 10.24 -16.29 1.99
C PHE A 38 10.86 -14.94 1.60
N SER A 39 11.66 -14.91 0.54
CA SER A 39 12.13 -13.65 -0.03
C SER A 39 10.99 -12.90 -0.73
N ASN A 40 10.95 -11.57 -0.58
CA ASN A 40 9.93 -10.74 -1.24
C ASN A 40 10.32 -10.44 -2.69
N ASP A 41 10.46 -11.51 -3.47
CA ASP A 41 10.80 -11.51 -4.89
C ASP A 41 10.12 -12.67 -5.63
N ASN A 42 10.30 -12.74 -6.95
CA ASN A 42 9.71 -13.80 -7.77
C ASN A 42 10.12 -15.21 -7.34
N LYS A 43 11.31 -15.38 -6.76
CA LYS A 43 11.78 -16.69 -6.26
C LYS A 43 10.98 -17.10 -5.04
N GLY A 44 10.83 -16.20 -4.07
CA GLY A 44 10.03 -16.43 -2.87
C GLY A 44 8.55 -16.63 -3.18
N PHE A 45 7.98 -15.90 -4.15
CA PHE A 45 6.59 -16.08 -4.59
C PHE A 45 6.36 -17.50 -5.13
N ASN A 46 7.28 -17.99 -5.95
CA ASN A 46 7.20 -19.35 -6.48
C ASN A 46 7.42 -20.42 -5.38
N GLN A 47 8.24 -20.14 -4.38
CA GLN A 47 8.43 -21.02 -3.22
C GLN A 47 7.16 -21.07 -2.37
N LEU A 48 6.52 -19.93 -2.08
CA LEU A 48 5.22 -19.85 -1.41
C LEU A 48 4.18 -20.73 -2.12
N LEU A 49 4.06 -20.61 -3.44
CA LEU A 49 3.08 -21.40 -4.21
C LEU A 49 3.36 -22.90 -4.19
N ARG A 50 4.63 -23.31 -4.22
CA ARG A 50 5.01 -24.73 -4.10
C ARG A 50 4.70 -25.26 -2.71
N TRP A 51 5.07 -24.53 -1.66
CA TRP A 51 4.76 -24.88 -0.29
C TRP A 51 3.24 -25.01 -0.07
N THR A 52 2.48 -24.06 -0.57
CA THR A 52 1.02 -24.07 -0.49
C THR A 52 0.41 -25.33 -1.09
N LYS A 53 0.87 -25.75 -2.28
CA LYS A 53 0.33 -26.95 -2.98
C LYS A 53 0.42 -28.22 -2.14
N GLY A 54 1.43 -28.34 -1.28
CA GLY A 54 1.62 -29.51 -0.41
C GLY A 54 0.72 -29.55 0.83
N LEU A 55 0.01 -28.45 1.13
CA LEU A 55 -0.72 -28.30 2.38
C LEU A 55 -2.22 -28.12 2.23
N ILE A 56 -2.66 -27.62 1.08
CA ILE A 56 -4.06 -27.28 0.86
C ILE A 56 -4.93 -28.51 0.61
N VAL A 57 -6.16 -28.44 1.08
CA VAL A 57 -7.20 -29.42 0.78
C VAL A 57 -7.84 -29.07 -0.54
N SER A 58 -7.83 -30.03 -1.49
CA SER A 58 -8.47 -29.87 -2.80
C SER A 58 -9.98 -29.70 -2.65
N GLY A 59 -10.57 -28.86 -3.50
CA GLY A 59 -12.01 -28.58 -3.46
C GLY A 59 -12.43 -27.52 -2.45
N CYS A 60 -11.53 -27.14 -1.51
CA CYS A 60 -11.77 -26.03 -0.58
C CYS A 60 -11.12 -24.74 -1.09
N GLU A 61 -11.86 -23.65 -1.03
CA GLU A 61 -11.37 -22.34 -1.46
C GLU A 61 -10.18 -21.89 -0.62
N LEU A 62 -9.09 -21.48 -1.30
CA LEU A 62 -7.92 -20.88 -0.66
C LEU A 62 -7.89 -19.38 -0.90
N VAL A 63 -7.72 -18.61 0.16
CA VAL A 63 -7.48 -17.16 0.10
C VAL A 63 -6.10 -16.80 0.63
N PHE A 64 -5.51 -15.73 0.11
CA PHE A 64 -4.26 -15.14 0.60
C PHE A 64 -4.61 -13.79 1.22
N LEU A 65 -4.35 -13.63 2.52
CA LEU A 65 -4.63 -12.41 3.24
C LEU A 65 -3.33 -11.75 3.70
N MET A 66 -3.16 -10.47 3.37
CA MET A 66 -2.00 -9.68 3.77
C MET A 66 -2.40 -8.28 4.22
N GLU A 67 -1.56 -7.64 5.02
CA GLU A 67 -1.74 -6.26 5.43
C GLU A 67 -1.11 -5.30 4.42
N ALA A 68 -1.76 -4.16 4.19
CA ALA A 68 -1.25 -3.08 3.32
C ALA A 68 -0.13 -2.29 4.02
N THR A 69 0.99 -2.93 4.32
CA THR A 69 2.15 -2.28 4.93
C THR A 69 3.01 -1.60 3.88
N GLY A 70 2.90 -0.27 3.80
CA GLY A 70 3.60 0.53 2.79
C GLY A 70 3.30 0.09 1.36
N VAL A 71 4.35 -0.10 0.55
CA VAL A 71 4.27 -0.58 -0.85
C VAL A 71 4.74 -2.04 -1.00
N TYR A 72 5.21 -2.66 0.08
CA TYR A 72 5.93 -3.94 0.00
C TYR A 72 5.03 -5.11 -0.39
N TYR A 73 3.72 -5.04 -0.09
CA TYR A 73 2.74 -6.06 -0.43
C TYR A 73 2.37 -6.06 -1.93
N GLU A 74 2.57 -4.95 -2.64
CA GLU A 74 2.03 -4.74 -3.99
C GLU A 74 2.55 -5.80 -4.97
N ASN A 75 3.85 -6.11 -4.98
CA ASN A 75 4.43 -7.07 -5.90
C ASN A 75 3.85 -8.48 -5.71
N LEU A 76 3.71 -8.95 -4.48
CA LEU A 76 3.13 -10.26 -4.18
C LEU A 76 1.63 -10.29 -4.52
N ALA A 77 0.88 -9.25 -4.14
CA ALA A 77 -0.55 -9.15 -4.45
C ALA A 77 -0.81 -9.17 -5.96
N HIS A 78 -0.05 -8.39 -6.73
CA HIS A 78 -0.11 -8.40 -8.21
C HIS A 78 0.26 -9.76 -8.80
N HIS A 79 1.32 -10.40 -8.29
CA HIS A 79 1.73 -11.73 -8.74
C HIS A 79 0.63 -12.76 -8.52
N LEU A 80 0.07 -12.84 -7.31
CA LEU A 80 -1.02 -13.75 -6.97
C LEU A 80 -2.29 -13.48 -7.77
N HIS A 81 -2.66 -12.20 -7.94
CA HIS A 81 -3.81 -11.81 -8.75
C HIS A 81 -3.65 -12.21 -10.23
N LYS A 82 -2.46 -12.00 -10.82
CA LYS A 82 -2.15 -12.37 -12.20
C LYS A 82 -2.35 -13.87 -12.47
N ILE A 83 -2.07 -14.71 -11.49
CA ILE A 83 -2.28 -16.16 -11.55
C ILE A 83 -3.65 -16.60 -11.01
N ARG A 84 -4.60 -15.66 -10.91
CA ARG A 84 -6.00 -15.87 -10.52
C ARG A 84 -6.17 -16.48 -9.12
N LYS A 85 -5.29 -16.15 -8.18
CA LYS A 85 -5.49 -16.47 -6.76
C LYS A 85 -6.39 -15.43 -6.10
N LYS A 86 -7.18 -15.86 -5.11
CA LYS A 86 -8.00 -14.97 -4.31
C LYS A 86 -7.12 -14.27 -3.28
N VAL A 87 -7.00 -12.96 -3.41
CA VAL A 87 -6.18 -12.12 -2.56
C VAL A 87 -7.06 -11.15 -1.79
N HIS A 88 -6.81 -11.00 -0.51
CA HIS A 88 -7.38 -9.97 0.34
C HIS A 88 -6.25 -9.11 0.88
N VAL A 89 -6.37 -7.80 0.72
CA VAL A 89 -5.45 -6.82 1.30
C VAL A 89 -6.24 -6.00 2.30
N VAL A 90 -5.86 -6.11 3.57
CA VAL A 90 -6.52 -5.39 4.66
C VAL A 90 -5.72 -4.18 5.09
N LEU A 91 -6.41 -3.12 5.50
CA LEU A 91 -5.76 -1.93 6.03
C LEU A 91 -5.17 -2.20 7.42
N PRO A 92 -4.05 -1.56 7.80
CA PRO A 92 -3.42 -1.73 9.12
C PRO A 92 -4.36 -1.49 10.31
N ASN A 93 -5.29 -0.55 10.20
CA ASN A 93 -6.27 -0.32 11.25
C ASN A 93 -7.25 -1.51 11.41
N THR A 94 -7.64 -2.14 10.32
CA THR A 94 -8.55 -3.29 10.32
C THR A 94 -7.89 -4.51 10.95
N SER A 95 -6.65 -4.82 10.57
CA SER A 95 -5.86 -5.91 11.16
C SER A 95 -5.57 -5.64 12.64
N LYS A 96 -5.20 -4.41 13.02
CA LYS A 96 -4.94 -4.01 14.40
C LYS A 96 -6.16 -4.24 15.31
N HIS A 97 -7.36 -3.89 14.88
CA HIS A 97 -8.58 -4.15 15.66
C HIS A 97 -8.82 -5.65 15.86
N TYR A 98 -8.60 -6.45 14.83
CA TYR A 98 -8.72 -7.90 14.94
C TYR A 98 -7.65 -8.48 15.87
N PHE A 99 -6.39 -8.07 15.76
CA PHE A 99 -5.30 -8.49 16.65
C PHE A 99 -5.59 -8.15 18.11
N SER A 100 -6.09 -6.95 18.37
CA SER A 100 -6.48 -6.52 19.72
C SER A 100 -7.60 -7.38 20.30
N SER A 101 -8.54 -7.86 19.48
CA SER A 101 -9.65 -8.73 19.94
C SER A 101 -9.18 -10.11 20.41
N LEU A 102 -8.00 -10.55 19.96
CA LEU A 102 -7.42 -11.84 20.36
C LEU A 102 -6.54 -11.76 21.61
N ASN A 103 -6.36 -10.56 22.19
CA ASN A 103 -5.51 -10.32 23.38
C ASN A 103 -4.07 -10.86 23.28
N VAL A 104 -3.52 -10.92 22.05
CA VAL A 104 -2.15 -11.39 21.82
C VAL A 104 -1.16 -10.31 22.26
N LYS A 105 -0.30 -10.63 23.24
CA LYS A 105 0.67 -9.69 23.83
C LYS A 105 2.02 -9.67 23.08
N THR A 106 2.37 -10.75 22.42
CA THR A 106 3.66 -10.89 21.73
C THR A 106 3.51 -10.53 20.26
N LYS A 107 4.30 -9.58 19.80
CA LYS A 107 4.35 -9.19 18.39
C LYS A 107 5.63 -9.75 17.77
N THR A 108 5.47 -10.66 16.81
CA THR A 108 6.52 -11.19 15.93
C THR A 108 5.91 -11.48 14.58
N ASP A 109 6.70 -11.46 13.52
CA ASP A 109 6.25 -11.73 12.15
C ASP A 109 5.53 -13.09 12.05
N ALA A 110 6.00 -14.09 12.81
CA ALA A 110 5.37 -15.41 12.89
C ALA A 110 3.98 -15.38 13.54
N VAL A 111 3.81 -14.59 14.60
CA VAL A 111 2.52 -14.40 15.27
C VAL A 111 1.58 -13.62 14.37
N ASP A 112 2.07 -12.57 13.73
CA ASP A 112 1.28 -11.70 12.86
C ASP A 112 0.80 -12.48 11.61
N ALA A 113 1.65 -13.28 10.96
CA ALA A 113 1.25 -14.15 9.85
C ALA A 113 0.20 -15.19 10.28
N ARG A 114 0.34 -15.78 11.47
CA ARG A 114 -0.63 -16.74 12.03
C ARG A 114 -1.98 -16.06 12.27
N ILE A 115 -2.01 -14.89 12.90
CA ILE A 115 -3.25 -14.13 13.16
C ILE A 115 -3.91 -13.69 11.86
N LEU A 116 -3.14 -13.21 10.87
CA LEU A 116 -3.67 -12.88 9.56
C LEU A 116 -4.28 -14.11 8.87
N SER A 117 -3.69 -15.30 9.00
CA SER A 117 -4.29 -16.52 8.44
C SER A 117 -5.62 -16.89 9.10
N GLN A 118 -5.73 -16.75 10.43
CA GLN A 118 -6.96 -16.92 11.18
C GLN A 118 -8.01 -15.90 10.76
N PHE A 119 -7.62 -14.64 10.64
CA PHE A 119 -8.50 -13.57 10.18
C PHE A 119 -9.14 -13.87 8.82
N GLY A 120 -8.37 -14.47 7.90
CA GLY A 120 -8.84 -14.85 6.57
C GLY A 120 -9.88 -15.98 6.56
N VAL A 121 -9.91 -16.88 7.55
CA VAL A 121 -10.94 -17.93 7.65
C VAL A 121 -12.16 -17.48 8.47
N GLU A 122 -11.97 -16.62 9.47
CA GLU A 122 -13.05 -16.20 10.37
C GLU A 122 -13.92 -15.07 9.82
N ARG A 123 -13.37 -14.21 8.98
CA ARG A 123 -14.04 -13.03 8.45
C ARG A 123 -14.15 -13.05 6.94
N VAL A 124 -15.17 -12.38 6.44
CA VAL A 124 -15.33 -12.13 5.00
C VAL A 124 -14.59 -10.83 4.65
N HIS A 125 -13.74 -10.90 3.66
CA HIS A 125 -12.96 -9.76 3.18
C HIS A 125 -13.28 -9.48 1.71
N LYS A 126 -13.17 -8.21 1.32
CA LYS A 126 -13.28 -7.83 -0.10
C LYS A 126 -12.10 -8.40 -0.87
N LEU A 127 -12.37 -9.00 -2.02
CA LEU A 127 -11.31 -9.40 -2.95
C LEU A 127 -10.55 -8.17 -3.42
N TRP A 128 -9.23 -8.26 -3.33
CA TRP A 128 -8.35 -7.24 -3.86
C TRP A 128 -8.25 -7.34 -5.38
N SER A 129 -8.29 -6.21 -6.03
CA SER A 129 -7.97 -6.05 -7.45
C SER A 129 -6.93 -4.94 -7.62
N PRO A 130 -6.05 -5.05 -8.60
CA PRO A 130 -5.11 -3.98 -8.90
C PRO A 130 -5.85 -2.66 -9.10
N PRO A 131 -5.38 -1.56 -8.50
CA PRO A 131 -5.93 -0.26 -8.79
C PRO A 131 -5.79 0.07 -10.28
N PRO A 132 -6.72 0.83 -10.89
CA PRO A 132 -6.56 1.34 -12.23
C PRO A 132 -5.21 2.04 -12.40
N GLY A 133 -4.49 1.75 -13.50
CA GLY A 133 -3.14 2.25 -13.72
C GLY A 133 -3.02 3.77 -13.63
N ALA A 134 -4.02 4.49 -14.15
CA ALA A 134 -4.08 5.96 -14.06
C ALA A 134 -4.17 6.46 -12.61
N LEU A 135 -4.95 5.80 -11.73
CA LEU A 135 -5.02 6.15 -10.31
C LEU A 135 -3.70 5.88 -9.57
N LEU A 136 -3.05 4.75 -9.89
CA LEU A 136 -1.75 4.43 -9.31
C LEU A 136 -0.68 5.42 -9.74
N GLN A 137 -0.65 5.76 -11.03
CA GLN A 137 0.25 6.77 -11.58
C GLN A 137 0.00 8.14 -10.93
N LEU A 138 -1.27 8.56 -10.82
CA LEU A 138 -1.63 9.82 -10.17
C LEU A 138 -1.19 9.85 -8.71
N ARG A 139 -1.37 8.75 -7.95
CA ARG A 139 -0.91 8.63 -6.57
C ARG A 139 0.61 8.82 -6.45
N ASN A 140 1.37 8.19 -7.32
CA ASN A 140 2.82 8.33 -7.31
C ASN A 140 3.26 9.76 -7.61
N LEU A 141 2.62 10.40 -8.61
CA LEU A 141 2.91 11.78 -8.98
C LEU A 141 2.52 12.79 -7.88
N THR A 142 1.34 12.63 -7.26
CA THR A 142 0.91 13.53 -6.17
C THR A 142 1.79 13.40 -4.94
N ARG A 143 2.22 12.19 -4.57
CA ARG A 143 3.18 11.96 -3.49
C ARG A 143 4.55 12.56 -3.80
N TYR A 144 5.03 12.40 -5.02
CA TYR A 144 6.28 13.01 -5.45
C TYR A 144 6.22 14.55 -5.41
N TYR A 145 5.10 15.12 -5.86
CA TYR A 145 4.85 16.56 -5.74
C TYR A 145 4.95 17.06 -4.29
N VAL A 146 4.34 16.34 -3.34
CA VAL A 146 4.41 16.69 -1.91
C VAL A 146 5.86 16.62 -1.41
N GLN A 147 6.61 15.57 -1.75
CA GLN A 147 8.03 15.45 -1.39
C GLN A 147 8.88 16.60 -1.93
N LEU A 148 8.65 17.04 -3.17
CA LEU A 148 9.35 18.20 -3.75
C LEU A 148 9.01 19.49 -2.99
N GLN A 149 7.75 19.69 -2.60
CA GLN A 149 7.32 20.85 -1.80
C GLN A 149 7.96 20.87 -0.40
N GLU A 150 8.05 19.71 0.25
CA GLU A 150 8.72 19.56 1.54
C GLU A 150 10.22 19.89 1.43
N GLN A 151 10.91 19.38 0.40
CA GLN A 151 12.31 19.70 0.13
C GLN A 151 12.51 21.20 -0.13
N LYS A 152 11.65 21.82 -0.94
CA LYS A 152 11.68 23.26 -1.19
C LYS A 152 11.52 24.06 0.11
N THR A 153 10.58 23.67 0.94
CA THR A 153 10.32 24.31 2.24
C THR A 153 11.52 24.19 3.16
N ALA A 154 12.14 22.99 3.24
CA ALA A 154 13.34 22.78 4.05
C ALA A 154 14.51 23.67 3.61
N LEU A 155 14.78 23.76 2.30
CA LEU A 155 15.79 24.64 1.74
C LEU A 155 15.45 26.13 1.95
N GLY A 156 14.18 26.49 1.87
CA GLY A 156 13.67 27.85 2.16
C GLY A 156 13.94 28.25 3.62
N ASN A 157 13.71 27.35 4.56
CA ASN A 157 14.00 27.58 5.98
C ASN A 157 15.51 27.75 6.25
N ILE A 158 16.37 26.95 5.58
CA ILE A 158 17.83 27.11 5.66
C ILE A 158 18.23 28.48 5.12
N LYS A 159 17.67 28.91 3.99
CA LYS A 159 17.93 30.22 3.42
C LYS A 159 17.53 31.33 4.40
N HIS A 160 16.31 31.28 4.94
CA HIS A 160 15.82 32.28 5.90
C HIS A 160 16.71 32.36 7.15
N SER A 161 17.08 31.22 7.73
CA SER A 161 18.00 31.17 8.87
C SER A 161 19.36 31.83 8.57
N LYS A 162 19.89 31.60 7.35
CA LYS A 162 21.16 32.21 6.92
C LYS A 162 21.05 33.71 6.63
N ASP A 163 19.96 34.15 6.04
CA ASP A 163 19.70 35.56 5.78
C ASP A 163 19.61 36.38 7.08
N CYS A 164 19.28 35.75 8.21
CA CYS A 164 19.22 36.33 9.57
C CYS A 164 20.54 36.14 10.36
N SER A 165 21.56 35.46 9.81
CA SER A 165 22.82 35.18 10.50
C SER A 165 23.81 36.33 10.35
N TYR A 166 24.65 36.56 11.38
CA TYR A 166 25.71 37.56 11.36
C TYR A 166 26.77 37.22 10.30
N ASP A 167 27.13 35.95 10.14
CA ASP A 167 28.09 35.47 9.13
C ASP A 167 27.40 34.74 8.01
N ILE A 168 27.27 35.39 6.85
CA ILE A 168 26.60 34.84 5.69
C ILE A 168 27.64 34.19 4.75
N GLN A 169 27.63 32.85 4.74
CA GLN A 169 28.42 32.08 3.79
C GLN A 169 27.85 32.19 2.38
N ILE A 170 28.48 33.02 1.51
CA ILE A 170 28.00 33.28 0.13
C ILE A 170 27.83 32.00 -0.68
N PHE A 171 28.70 31.01 -0.48
CA PHE A 171 28.61 29.71 -1.15
C PHE A 171 27.30 29.01 -0.80
N ILE A 172 26.93 28.93 0.49
CA ILE A 172 25.70 28.26 0.95
C ILE A 172 24.46 28.94 0.38
N THR A 173 24.41 30.27 0.40
CA THR A 173 23.30 31.04 -0.12
C THR A 173 23.12 30.84 -1.63
N LYS A 174 24.22 30.89 -2.41
CA LYS A 174 24.17 30.61 -3.85
C LYS A 174 23.74 29.19 -4.16
N SER A 175 24.29 28.20 -3.42
CA SER A 175 23.94 26.78 -3.59
C SER A 175 22.46 26.53 -3.30
N ASN A 176 21.93 27.05 -2.18
CA ASN A 176 20.51 26.93 -1.84
C ASN A 176 19.59 27.56 -2.90
N LYS A 177 19.91 28.75 -3.39
CA LYS A 177 19.14 29.38 -4.47
C LYS A 177 19.09 28.49 -5.72
N LYS A 178 20.23 27.90 -6.10
CA LYS A 178 20.29 26.98 -7.24
C LYS A 178 19.43 25.74 -7.01
N LEU A 179 19.53 25.09 -5.84
CA LEU A 179 18.72 23.91 -5.51
C LEU A 179 17.23 24.21 -5.51
N ILE A 180 16.81 25.33 -4.93
CA ILE A 180 15.39 25.75 -4.94
C ILE A 180 14.91 25.94 -6.38
N SER A 181 15.72 26.59 -7.23
CA SER A 181 15.36 26.80 -8.66
C SER A 181 15.22 25.48 -9.42
N GLU A 182 16.09 24.49 -9.16
CA GLU A 182 15.95 23.18 -9.78
C GLU A 182 14.70 22.42 -9.28
N ILE A 183 14.41 22.49 -7.98
CA ILE A 183 13.18 21.90 -7.41
C ILE A 183 11.94 22.55 -8.01
N ASP A 184 11.93 23.87 -8.22
CA ASP A 184 10.82 24.57 -8.85
C ASP A 184 10.56 24.06 -10.28
N LYS A 185 11.60 23.84 -11.07
CA LYS A 185 11.48 23.25 -12.41
C LYS A 185 10.89 21.82 -12.36
N GLU A 186 11.34 21.01 -11.40
CA GLU A 186 10.80 19.64 -11.23
C GLU A 186 9.33 19.65 -10.77
N ILE A 187 8.95 20.58 -9.89
CA ILE A 187 7.54 20.80 -9.50
C ILE A 187 6.69 21.13 -10.73
N GLU A 188 7.15 22.02 -11.61
CA GLU A 188 6.42 22.35 -12.84
C GLU A 188 6.27 21.16 -13.78
N LYS A 189 7.33 20.36 -13.95
CA LYS A 189 7.27 19.12 -14.74
C LYS A 189 6.27 18.12 -14.14
N CYS A 190 6.35 17.90 -12.82
CA CYS A 190 5.43 17.03 -12.11
C CYS A 190 3.97 17.48 -12.27
N LEU A 191 3.70 18.77 -12.18
CA LEU A 191 2.36 19.34 -12.42
C LEU A 191 1.86 19.10 -13.85
N LYS A 192 2.74 19.17 -14.85
CA LYS A 192 2.39 18.84 -16.24
C LYS A 192 2.03 17.36 -16.39
N GLU A 193 2.80 16.46 -15.80
CA GLU A 193 2.49 15.03 -15.83
C GLU A 193 1.19 14.68 -15.07
N ILE A 194 0.92 15.31 -13.93
CA ILE A 194 -0.36 15.16 -13.21
C ILE A 194 -1.53 15.57 -14.13
N LYS A 195 -1.45 16.74 -14.76
CA LYS A 195 -2.48 17.22 -15.69
C LYS A 195 -2.66 16.27 -16.88
N LYS A 196 -1.57 15.78 -17.46
CA LYS A 196 -1.58 14.82 -18.56
C LYS A 196 -2.27 13.54 -18.17
N THR A 197 -1.88 12.93 -17.04
CA THR A 197 -2.51 11.69 -16.50
C THR A 197 -4.01 11.85 -16.31
N ILE A 198 -4.46 13.03 -15.80
CA ILE A 198 -5.88 13.30 -15.61
C ILE A 198 -6.61 13.44 -16.96
N LEU A 199 -5.99 14.04 -17.96
CA LEU A 199 -6.62 14.28 -19.27
C LEU A 199 -6.72 13.01 -20.12
N GLU A 200 -5.77 12.08 -19.97
CA GLU A 200 -5.72 10.82 -20.73
C GLU A 200 -6.75 9.80 -20.26
N ASP A 201 -7.24 9.88 -19.02
CA ASP A 201 -8.27 8.99 -18.48
C ASP A 201 -9.61 9.73 -18.28
N LYS A 202 -10.61 9.34 -19.08
CA LYS A 202 -11.95 9.97 -19.05
C LYS A 202 -12.64 9.84 -17.69
N VAL A 203 -12.53 8.68 -17.04
CA VAL A 203 -13.16 8.42 -15.73
C VAL A 203 -12.51 9.27 -14.65
N LEU A 204 -11.18 9.30 -14.64
CA LEU A 204 -10.40 10.11 -13.71
C LEU A 204 -10.70 11.61 -13.89
N LYS A 205 -10.74 12.08 -15.13
CA LYS A 205 -11.08 13.49 -15.46
C LYS A 205 -12.45 13.88 -14.89
N GLU A 206 -13.47 13.05 -15.06
CA GLU A 206 -14.81 13.33 -14.53
C GLU A 206 -14.85 13.30 -13.00
N ARG A 207 -14.16 12.36 -12.35
CA ARG A 207 -14.03 12.33 -10.89
C ARG A 207 -13.37 13.60 -10.35
N ILE A 208 -12.25 14.02 -10.95
CA ILE A 208 -11.54 15.26 -10.59
C ILE A 208 -12.45 16.48 -10.79
N ARG A 209 -13.16 16.57 -11.94
CA ARG A 209 -14.09 17.67 -12.21
C ARG A 209 -15.15 17.81 -11.12
N LYS A 210 -15.73 16.69 -10.67
CA LYS A 210 -16.72 16.69 -9.57
C LYS A 210 -16.12 17.23 -8.26
N VAL A 211 -14.90 16.84 -7.89
CA VAL A 211 -14.26 17.33 -6.67
C VAL A 211 -13.89 18.81 -6.77
N LEU A 212 -13.53 19.30 -7.96
CA LEU A 212 -13.23 20.70 -8.19
C LEU A 212 -14.45 21.65 -8.08
N THR A 213 -15.69 21.14 -8.03
CA THR A 213 -16.87 21.97 -7.75
C THR A 213 -16.92 22.43 -6.29
N ILE A 214 -16.16 21.80 -5.41
CA ILE A 214 -16.10 22.16 -4.00
C ILE A 214 -15.26 23.43 -3.85
N LYS A 215 -15.84 24.50 -3.28
CA LYS A 215 -15.16 25.77 -3.08
C LYS A 215 -13.90 25.61 -2.23
N GLY A 216 -12.78 26.13 -2.71
CA GLY A 216 -11.49 26.08 -2.02
C GLY A 216 -10.66 24.82 -2.35
N VAL A 217 -11.17 23.88 -3.12
CA VAL A 217 -10.41 22.70 -3.54
C VAL A 217 -9.70 22.98 -4.87
N GLY A 218 -8.36 23.01 -4.84
CA GLY A 218 -7.51 23.13 -6.02
C GLY A 218 -7.24 21.80 -6.71
N LEU A 219 -6.67 21.86 -7.93
CA LEU A 219 -6.39 20.67 -8.75
C LEU A 219 -5.54 19.64 -8.02
N ILE A 220 -4.48 20.06 -7.33
CA ILE A 220 -3.58 19.13 -6.62
C ILE A 220 -4.30 18.47 -5.45
N THR A 221 -5.08 19.23 -4.68
CA THR A 221 -5.89 18.69 -3.58
C THR A 221 -6.89 17.66 -4.10
N ALA A 222 -7.62 17.98 -5.18
CA ALA A 222 -8.55 17.05 -5.81
C ALA A 222 -7.85 15.79 -6.32
N ALA A 223 -6.70 15.94 -6.99
CA ALA A 223 -5.90 14.84 -7.50
C ALA A 223 -5.39 13.92 -6.35
N THR A 224 -4.89 14.51 -5.27
CA THR A 224 -4.42 13.78 -4.09
C THR A 224 -5.57 13.01 -3.43
N ILE A 225 -6.71 13.65 -3.18
CA ILE A 225 -7.88 12.99 -2.58
C ILE A 225 -8.32 11.79 -3.44
N ILE A 226 -8.51 11.99 -4.75
CA ILE A 226 -8.94 10.92 -5.66
C ILE A 226 -7.91 9.79 -5.71
N ALA A 227 -6.61 10.11 -5.75
CA ALA A 227 -5.55 9.13 -5.81
C ALA A 227 -5.42 8.31 -4.52
N GLU A 228 -5.43 8.95 -3.35
CA GLU A 228 -5.27 8.27 -2.05
C GLU A 228 -6.52 7.45 -1.67
N THR A 229 -7.71 7.90 -2.09
CA THR A 229 -8.96 7.16 -1.86
C THR A 229 -9.25 6.11 -2.94
N MET A 230 -8.35 5.93 -3.91
CA MET A 230 -8.57 5.08 -5.09
C MET A 230 -9.91 5.36 -5.78
N GLY A 231 -10.23 6.66 -5.93
CA GLY A 231 -11.46 7.11 -6.56
C GLY A 231 -12.71 6.94 -5.72
N PHE A 232 -12.57 6.83 -4.39
CA PHE A 232 -13.62 6.52 -3.41
C PHE A 232 -14.17 5.10 -3.47
N ASP A 233 -13.61 4.21 -4.28
CA ASP A 233 -14.10 2.83 -4.42
C ASP A 233 -13.96 1.98 -3.13
N GLN A 234 -13.20 2.48 -2.14
CA GLN A 234 -13.02 1.83 -0.83
C GLN A 234 -14.01 2.34 0.23
N PHE A 235 -14.74 3.41 -0.05
CA PHE A 235 -15.72 3.96 0.87
C PHE A 235 -17.12 3.48 0.48
N HIS A 236 -17.76 2.76 1.39
CA HIS A 236 -19.16 2.40 1.27
C HIS A 236 -19.98 3.46 1.97
N SER A 237 -20.98 3.99 1.28
CA SER A 237 -22.05 4.79 1.86
C SER A 237 -22.98 3.91 2.69
#